data_ab55ec933f1ea947f452596ffaacab8c
#
_entry.id   ab55ec933f1ea947f452596ffaacab8c
#
_cell.length_a   1.000
_cell.length_b   1.000
_cell.length_c   1.000
_cell.angle_alpha   90.00
_cell.angle_beta   90.00
_cell.angle_gamma   90.00
#
_symmetry.space_group_name_H-M   'P 1'
#
loop_
_entity.id
_entity.type
_entity.pdbx_description
1 polymer ?
#
loop_
_entity_poly.entity_id
_entity_poly.type
_entity_poly.pdbx_seq_one_letter_code
_entity_poly.pdbx_strand_id
1 'polypeptide(L)'
;MLTAELAAALARVALANVERAYPRRLDQLLVAPDAEWRPRTLHPAFYGSYDWHSAVHMHWLLARLLRLYPELRERASIEQTLDRHLTPEAVLRELAFFSAPGGTTFERP
;
A
#
# COMPACT_ATOMS: atom_id res chain seq x y z
N MET A 1 22.27 8.80 -8.89
CA MET A 1 22.57 7.57 -8.14
C MET A 1 21.90 7.60 -6.79
N LEU A 2 21.32 6.47 -6.36
CA LEU A 2 20.71 6.35 -5.04
C LEU A 2 21.82 6.26 -3.97
N THR A 3 21.72 7.10 -2.94
CA THR A 3 22.62 7.09 -1.80
C THR A 3 21.87 6.67 -0.55
N ALA A 4 22.62 6.35 0.52
CA ALA A 4 22.00 5.99 1.80
C ALA A 4 21.14 7.13 2.35
N GLU A 5 21.59 8.38 2.21
CA GLU A 5 20.84 9.56 2.64
C GLU A 5 19.54 9.73 1.85
N LEU A 6 19.59 9.54 0.54
CA LEU A 6 18.40 9.61 -0.30
C LEU A 6 17.46 8.44 -0.01
N ALA A 7 18.02 7.24 0.18
CA ALA A 7 17.24 6.06 0.55
C ALA A 7 16.49 6.29 1.87
N ALA A 8 17.15 6.87 2.87
CA ALA A 8 16.52 7.20 4.15
C ALA A 8 15.40 8.22 3.99
N ALA A 9 15.62 9.24 3.16
CA ALA A 9 14.59 10.26 2.89
C ALA A 9 13.37 9.64 2.21
N LEU A 10 13.58 8.77 1.21
CA LEU A 10 12.50 8.05 0.53
C LEU A 10 11.75 7.14 1.48
N ALA A 11 12.47 6.45 2.36
CA ALA A 11 11.85 5.58 3.37
C ALA A 11 10.91 6.38 4.28
N ARG A 12 11.35 7.54 4.76
CA ARG A 12 10.51 8.38 5.62
C ARG A 12 9.26 8.86 4.91
N VAL A 13 9.38 9.26 3.64
CA VAL A 13 8.21 9.66 2.83
C VAL A 13 7.24 8.49 2.70
N ALA A 14 7.73 7.31 2.33
CA ALA A 14 6.89 6.14 2.14
C ALA A 14 6.23 5.70 3.45
N LEU A 15 6.97 5.66 4.55
CA LEU A 15 6.43 5.31 5.87
C LEU A 15 5.32 6.27 6.30
N ALA A 16 5.49 7.57 6.06
CA ALA A 16 4.47 8.56 6.38
C ALA A 16 3.24 8.43 5.49
N ASN A 17 3.39 7.83 4.31
CA ASN A 17 2.36 7.80 3.28
C ASN A 17 1.45 6.56 3.39
N VAL A 18 2.01 5.37 3.67
CA VAL A 18 1.28 4.10 3.52
C VAL A 18 0.12 3.91 4.50
N GLU A 19 0.05 4.70 5.55
CA GLU A 19 -1.06 4.65 6.51
C GLU A 19 -1.91 5.93 6.49
N ARG A 20 -1.59 6.88 5.62
CA ARG A 20 -2.34 8.14 5.52
C ARG A 20 -3.68 7.92 4.85
N ALA A 21 -4.76 8.31 5.53
CA ALA A 21 -6.11 8.14 5.01
C ALA A 21 -6.52 9.23 4.02
N TYR A 22 -6.03 10.45 4.20
CA TYR A 22 -6.45 11.62 3.38
C TYR A 22 -5.24 12.49 3.02
N PRO A 23 -5.26 13.14 1.85
CA PRO A 23 -6.29 13.09 0.79
C PRO A 23 -6.33 11.72 0.12
N ARG A 24 -7.48 11.36 -0.44
CA ARG A 24 -7.67 10.06 -1.06
C ARG A 24 -8.59 10.12 -2.26
N ARG A 25 -8.22 9.41 -3.30
CA ARG A 25 -9.07 9.14 -4.45
C ARG A 25 -9.67 7.75 -4.31
N LEU A 26 -10.98 7.64 -4.48
CA LEU A 26 -11.66 6.34 -4.58
C LEU A 26 -11.70 5.95 -6.06
N ASP A 27 -11.25 4.74 -6.35
CA ASP A 27 -11.15 4.25 -7.71
C ASP A 27 -11.73 2.83 -7.79
N GLN A 28 -13.02 2.74 -7.58
CA GLN A 28 -13.75 1.49 -7.70
C GLN A 28 -15.14 1.71 -8.25
N LEU A 29 -15.65 0.70 -8.96
CA LEU A 29 -17.00 0.69 -9.45
C LEU A 29 -17.93 0.14 -8.38
N LEU A 30 -18.91 0.93 -7.97
CA LEU A 30 -19.95 0.49 -7.04
C LEU A 30 -21.10 -0.10 -7.84
N VAL A 31 -21.31 -1.40 -7.71
CA VAL A 31 -22.31 -2.12 -8.49
C VAL A 31 -23.68 -2.20 -7.82
N ALA A 32 -23.80 -1.71 -6.57
CA ALA A 32 -25.04 -1.70 -5.80
C ALA A 32 -24.97 -0.59 -4.75
N PRO A 33 -26.13 -0.09 -4.26
CA PRO A 33 -26.14 0.98 -3.25
C PRO A 33 -25.48 0.60 -1.94
N ASP A 34 -25.47 -0.69 -1.59
CA ASP A 34 -24.88 -1.19 -0.35
C ASP A 34 -23.49 -1.79 -0.56
N ALA A 35 -22.89 -1.60 -1.73
CA ALA A 35 -21.54 -2.11 -2.01
C ALA A 35 -20.51 -1.48 -1.07
N GLU A 36 -19.59 -2.30 -0.58
CA GLU A 36 -18.50 -1.82 0.27
C GLU A 36 -17.55 -0.94 -0.55
N TRP A 37 -17.18 0.20 0.03
CA TRP A 37 -16.31 1.16 -0.64
C TRP A 37 -15.13 1.61 0.23
N ARG A 38 -15.13 1.24 1.52
CA ARG A 38 -14.10 1.72 2.45
C ARG A 38 -12.76 1.09 2.14
N PRO A 39 -11.70 1.93 2.00
CA PRO A 39 -10.38 1.40 1.64
C PRO A 39 -9.85 0.35 2.61
N ARG A 40 -10.01 0.55 3.91
CA ARG A 40 -9.49 -0.42 4.89
C ARG A 40 -10.19 -1.78 4.79
N THR A 41 -11.44 -1.81 4.38
CA THR A 41 -12.20 -3.05 4.21
C THR A 41 -11.82 -3.75 2.91
N LEU A 42 -11.76 -3.00 1.82
CA LEU A 42 -11.48 -3.57 0.49
C LEU A 42 -9.98 -3.88 0.30
N HIS A 43 -9.12 -3.03 0.86
CA HIS A 43 -7.68 -3.10 0.66
C HIS A 43 -6.95 -3.01 2.00
N PRO A 44 -7.06 -4.05 2.85
CA PRO A 44 -6.44 -4.00 4.18
C PRO A 44 -4.91 -3.96 4.13
N ALA A 45 -4.30 -4.45 3.05
CA ALA A 45 -2.85 -4.32 2.86
C ALA A 45 -2.47 -2.95 2.30
N PHE A 46 -3.30 -2.37 1.45
CA PHE A 46 -2.96 -1.17 0.66
C PHE A 46 -4.02 -0.07 0.79
N TYR A 47 -4.44 0.19 2.02
CA TYR A 47 -5.53 1.15 2.29
C TYR A 47 -5.07 2.61 2.33
N GLY A 48 -3.78 2.85 2.52
CA GLY A 48 -3.25 4.20 2.70
C GLY A 48 -2.87 4.88 1.40
N SER A 49 -2.12 5.97 1.51
CA SER A 49 -1.67 6.78 0.39
C SER A 49 -2.84 7.49 -0.31
N TYR A 50 -2.62 7.96 -1.53
CA TYR A 50 -3.64 8.68 -2.28
C TYR A 50 -4.70 7.74 -2.86
N ASP A 51 -4.26 6.57 -3.34
CA ASP A 51 -5.11 5.53 -3.90
C ASP A 51 -4.42 4.17 -3.76
N TRP A 52 -5.09 3.11 -4.22
CA TRP A 52 -4.54 1.76 -4.18
C TRP A 52 -3.21 1.67 -4.94
N HIS A 53 -3.14 2.29 -6.13
CA HIS A 53 -1.95 2.26 -6.97
C HIS A 53 -0.74 2.85 -6.23
N SER A 54 -0.89 4.03 -5.65
CA SER A 54 0.20 4.67 -4.90
C SER A 54 0.57 3.89 -3.65
N ALA A 55 -0.42 3.28 -2.97
CA ALA A 55 -0.15 2.45 -1.80
C ALA A 55 0.73 1.24 -2.16
N VAL A 56 0.42 0.55 -3.26
CA VAL A 56 1.21 -0.59 -3.72
C VAL A 56 2.63 -0.14 -4.07
N HIS A 57 2.78 0.98 -4.76
CA HIS A 57 4.10 1.51 -5.12
C HIS A 57 4.92 1.88 -3.89
N MET A 58 4.30 2.48 -2.87
CA MET A 58 5.01 2.83 -1.64
C MET A 58 5.45 1.59 -0.86
N HIS A 59 4.63 0.54 -0.82
CA HIS A 59 5.02 -0.73 -0.21
C HIS A 59 6.17 -1.38 -0.98
N TRP A 60 6.12 -1.35 -2.30
CA TRP A 60 7.22 -1.85 -3.13
C TRP A 60 8.51 -1.09 -2.83
N LEU A 61 8.43 0.25 -2.73
CA LEU A 61 9.59 1.08 -2.42
C LEU A 61 10.19 0.68 -1.08
N LEU A 62 9.35 0.52 -0.04
CA LEU A 62 9.83 0.10 1.28
C LEU A 62 10.54 -1.24 1.23
N ALA A 63 9.97 -2.22 0.57
CA ALA A 63 10.58 -3.55 0.43
C ALA A 63 11.90 -3.47 -0.34
N ARG A 64 11.95 -2.67 -1.39
CA ARG A 64 13.14 -2.48 -2.21
C ARG A 64 14.26 -1.82 -1.42
N LEU A 65 13.94 -0.82 -0.60
CA LEU A 65 14.92 -0.14 0.24
C LEU A 65 15.51 -1.07 1.30
N LEU A 66 14.70 -1.93 1.90
CA LEU A 66 15.21 -2.96 2.83
C LEU A 66 16.26 -3.84 2.16
N ARG A 67 16.00 -4.23 0.93
CA ARG A 67 16.91 -5.13 0.20
C ARG A 67 18.20 -4.44 -0.18
N LEU A 68 18.10 -3.18 -0.67
CA LEU A 68 19.27 -2.45 -1.16
C LEU A 68 20.10 -1.81 -0.04
N TYR A 69 19.46 -1.43 1.06
CA TYR A 69 20.09 -0.70 2.16
C TYR A 69 19.70 -1.32 3.50
N PRO A 70 20.17 -2.55 3.80
CA PRO A 70 19.78 -3.25 5.04
C PRO A 70 20.27 -2.55 6.31
N GLU A 71 21.17 -1.58 6.19
CA GLU A 71 21.73 -0.84 7.32
C GLU A 71 20.97 0.46 7.63
N LEU A 72 19.88 0.76 6.92
CA LEU A 72 19.12 1.97 7.16
C LEU A 72 18.60 2.02 8.61
N ARG A 73 18.65 3.23 9.19
CA ARG A 73 18.07 3.48 10.51
C ARG A 73 16.57 3.16 10.54
N GLU A 74 15.87 3.38 9.43
CA GLU A 74 14.44 3.14 9.27
C GLU A 74 14.07 1.65 9.12
N ARG A 75 15.04 0.76 9.08
CA ARG A 75 14.81 -0.67 8.81
C ARG A 75 13.73 -1.28 9.71
N ALA A 76 13.84 -1.08 11.03
CA ALA A 76 12.89 -1.67 11.97
C ALA A 76 11.47 -1.14 11.71
N SER A 77 11.32 0.15 11.44
CA SER A 77 10.03 0.75 11.13
C SER A 77 9.44 0.19 9.84
N ILE A 78 10.28 -0.01 8.82
CA ILE A 78 9.83 -0.59 7.55
C ILE A 78 9.36 -2.02 7.77
N GLU A 79 10.16 -2.84 8.45
CA GLU A 79 9.80 -4.24 8.72
C GLU A 79 8.49 -4.34 9.49
N GLN A 80 8.31 -3.53 10.54
CA GLN A 80 7.08 -3.52 11.33
C GLN A 80 5.88 -3.10 10.48
N THR A 81 6.04 -2.09 9.63
CA THR A 81 4.96 -1.61 8.76
C THR A 81 4.56 -2.68 7.76
N LEU A 82 5.53 -3.29 7.07
CA LEU A 82 5.24 -4.35 6.11
C LEU A 82 4.58 -5.55 6.78
N ASP A 83 5.04 -5.93 7.98
CA ASP A 83 4.45 -7.05 8.72
C ASP A 83 3.00 -6.76 9.12
N ARG A 84 2.68 -5.51 9.50
CA ARG A 84 1.30 -5.15 9.83
C ARG A 84 0.38 -5.16 8.62
N HIS A 85 0.87 -4.74 7.47
CA HIS A 85 0.03 -4.60 6.27
C HIS A 85 -0.07 -5.89 5.47
N LEU A 86 1.03 -6.65 5.35
CA LEU A 86 1.11 -7.83 4.48
C LEU A 86 0.85 -9.12 5.26
N THR A 87 -0.23 -9.16 6.02
CA THR A 87 -0.66 -10.40 6.69
C THR A 87 -1.29 -11.34 5.67
N PRO A 88 -1.31 -12.68 5.93
CA PRO A 88 -2.00 -13.61 5.05
C PRO A 88 -3.45 -13.24 4.80
N GLU A 89 -4.17 -12.80 5.84
CA GLU A 89 -5.57 -12.40 5.74
C GLU A 89 -5.76 -11.18 4.85
N ALA A 90 -4.89 -10.17 5.02
CA ALA A 90 -4.95 -8.95 4.21
C ALA A 90 -4.67 -9.25 2.73
N VAL A 91 -3.67 -10.09 2.46
CA VAL A 91 -3.33 -10.46 1.07
C VAL A 91 -4.47 -11.25 0.43
N LEU A 92 -5.08 -12.18 1.15
CA LEU A 92 -6.24 -12.92 0.64
C LEU A 92 -7.41 -11.99 0.32
N ARG A 93 -7.63 -10.97 1.15
CA ARG A 93 -8.68 -10.00 0.90
C ARG A 93 -8.39 -9.16 -0.35
N GLU A 94 -7.12 -8.79 -0.55
CA GLU A 94 -6.71 -8.09 -1.77
C GLU A 94 -7.00 -8.93 -3.01
N LEU A 95 -6.67 -10.22 -2.98
CA LEU A 95 -6.95 -11.13 -4.08
C LEU A 95 -8.45 -11.26 -4.34
N ALA A 96 -9.25 -11.36 -3.30
CA ALA A 96 -10.70 -11.46 -3.42
C ALA A 96 -11.30 -10.25 -4.13
N PHE A 97 -10.74 -9.06 -3.92
CA PHE A 97 -11.21 -7.84 -4.58
C PHE A 97 -11.12 -7.96 -6.10
N PHE A 98 -10.05 -8.53 -6.63
CA PHE A 98 -9.86 -8.66 -8.08
C PHE A 98 -10.87 -9.62 -8.71
N SER A 99 -11.41 -10.55 -7.94
CA SER A 99 -12.41 -11.51 -8.43
C SER A 99 -13.84 -11.01 -8.27
N ALA A 100 -14.04 -9.90 -7.54
CA ALA A 100 -15.38 -9.34 -7.28
C ALA A 100 -15.84 -8.45 -8.45
N PRO A 101 -17.16 -8.25 -8.62
CA PRO A 101 -17.66 -7.29 -9.60
C PRO A 101 -17.08 -5.89 -9.34
N GLY A 102 -16.59 -5.24 -10.40
CA GLY A 102 -15.97 -3.93 -10.28
C GLY A 102 -14.56 -3.93 -9.72
N GLY A 103 -13.94 -5.12 -9.54
CA GLY A 103 -12.60 -5.24 -8.98
C GLY A 103 -11.47 -4.88 -9.94
N THR A 104 -11.75 -4.81 -11.25
CA THR A 104 -10.75 -4.43 -12.25
C THR A 104 -11.00 -3.00 -12.73
N THR A 105 -9.92 -2.24 -12.90
CA THR A 105 -9.96 -0.85 -13.37
C THR A 105 -8.77 -0.63 -14.29
N PHE A 106 -8.61 0.60 -14.77
CA PHE A 106 -7.42 0.99 -15.52
C PHE A 106 -6.13 0.69 -14.74
N GLU A 107 -6.15 0.91 -13.45
CA GLU A 107 -4.98 0.69 -12.59
C GLU A 107 -4.81 -0.78 -12.17
N ARG A 108 -5.86 -1.58 -12.30
CA ARG A 108 -5.89 -3.00 -11.89
C ARG A 108 -6.53 -3.84 -13.00
N PRO A 109 -5.93 -3.87 -14.18
CA PRO A 109 -6.49 -4.63 -15.32
C PRO A 109 -6.40 -6.18 -15.12
#